data_8de3a4684166639b01c34c36e04b13de
#
_entry.id   8de3a4684166639b01c34c36e04b13de
#
_cell.length_a   1.000
_cell.length_b   1.000
_cell.length_c   1.000
_cell.angle_alpha   90.00
_cell.angle_beta   90.00
_cell.angle_gamma   90.00
#
_symmetry.space_group_name_H-M   'P 1'
#
loop_
_entity.id
_entity.type
_entity.pdbx_description
1 polymer ?
#
loop_
_entity_poly.entity_id
_entity_poly.type
_entity_poly.pdbx_seq_one_letter_code
_entity_poly.pdbx_strand_id
1 'polypeptide(L)'
;MSVKKLAPVIVSAVLLITALVARAYSVKNEVKPTSTATVDTATIDSVVDEQPKKAEKEMRGVWVSYIELDMQNETDKSEASFREKFKNIAINSKNAGFNTLIVQVRPFCDALYDSKFFPYSHILSGEQGINPGYDALEVMCEVCSQLDLDIHAWVNPYRISTDSTPQALSETNPYVIDNEIGEETENGIFLNPANKMARNLIIDGVTEIVRNYDVDGIQFDDYFYPTQDSDFDDTEYAEYVETVGEMNCMSIDNWRLANVNTLICDTYRAIHKISDDVDFGISPQGNIDNNAQIYADVKTWCICKGFVDYICPQLYYSLDNPALTFEDSLTAWSNLDINKSVKLYVGLAGYKANSDADEGTWLYSNNILADEYKTAVNNEKVSGIMLYSYSALKDENASTEIANLTKAMSNNLDAENQTTVPIQ
;
A
#
# COMPACT_ATOMS: atom_id res chain seq x y z
N MET A 1 28.01 -33.40 -4.92
CA MET A 1 28.96 -32.33 -5.26
C MET A 1 28.64 -31.11 -4.42
N SER A 2 29.58 -30.63 -3.74
CA SER A 2 29.69 -29.88 -2.50
C SER A 2 28.90 -28.57 -2.40
N VAL A 3 28.06 -28.47 -1.38
CA VAL A 3 27.27 -27.28 -0.91
C VAL A 3 28.18 -26.11 -0.42
N LYS A 4 29.52 -26.31 -0.40
CA LYS A 4 30.50 -25.34 0.14
C LYS A 4 30.79 -24.10 -0.71
N LYS A 5 30.16 -23.89 -1.87
CA LYS A 5 30.47 -22.75 -2.77
C LYS A 5 29.40 -21.63 -2.83
N LEU A 6 28.27 -21.76 -2.16
CA LEU A 6 27.22 -20.73 -2.16
C LEU A 6 27.23 -19.80 -0.95
N ALA A 7 27.85 -20.23 0.16
CA ALA A 7 27.92 -19.43 1.38
C ALA A 7 28.55 -18.02 1.25
N PRO A 8 29.63 -17.81 0.46
CA PRO A 8 30.27 -16.49 0.38
C PRO A 8 29.46 -15.43 -0.39
N VAL A 9 28.49 -15.83 -1.22
CA VAL A 9 27.71 -14.87 -2.04
C VAL A 9 26.57 -14.24 -1.23
N ILE A 10 25.95 -15.01 -0.34
CA ILE A 10 24.83 -14.52 0.50
C ILE A 10 25.36 -13.61 1.61
N VAL A 11 26.47 -13.96 2.24
CA VAL A 11 27.14 -13.12 3.26
C VAL A 11 27.60 -11.79 2.66
N SER A 12 28.04 -11.79 1.39
CA SER A 12 28.44 -10.55 0.70
C SER A 12 27.27 -9.63 0.40
N ALA A 13 26.05 -10.14 0.17
CA ALA A 13 24.87 -9.30 -0.08
C ALA A 13 24.36 -8.61 1.19
N VAL A 14 24.32 -9.32 2.32
CA VAL A 14 23.90 -8.75 3.62
C VAL A 14 24.91 -7.71 4.12
N LEU A 15 26.21 -7.98 3.96
CA LEU A 15 27.29 -7.02 4.29
C LEU A 15 27.30 -5.79 3.38
N LEU A 16 26.81 -5.90 2.13
CA LEU A 16 26.70 -4.75 1.23
C LEU A 16 25.56 -3.81 1.65
N ILE A 17 24.44 -4.34 2.12
CA ILE A 17 23.30 -3.52 2.58
C ILE A 17 23.66 -2.77 3.85
N THR A 18 24.32 -3.41 4.83
CA THR A 18 24.82 -2.74 6.05
C THR A 18 25.92 -1.73 5.77
N ALA A 19 26.80 -1.99 4.78
CA ALA A 19 27.85 -1.05 4.37
C ALA A 19 27.29 0.14 3.58
N LEU A 20 26.20 0.01 2.85
CA LEU A 20 25.53 1.11 2.15
C LEU A 20 24.81 2.03 3.13
N VAL A 21 24.17 1.50 4.17
CA VAL A 21 23.54 2.29 5.23
C VAL A 21 24.60 3.02 6.06
N ALA A 22 25.71 2.37 6.43
CA ALA A 22 26.82 2.99 7.15
C ALA A 22 27.54 4.07 6.31
N ARG A 23 27.62 3.90 4.99
CA ARG A 23 28.23 4.87 4.08
C ARG A 23 27.36 6.10 3.86
N ALA A 24 26.03 5.97 3.87
CA ALA A 24 25.11 7.11 3.84
C ALA A 24 25.19 7.96 5.10
N TYR A 25 25.47 7.35 6.27
CA TYR A 25 25.69 8.07 7.54
C TYR A 25 27.07 8.74 7.63
N SER A 26 28.11 8.20 6.99
CA SER A 26 29.49 8.73 7.03
C SER A 26 29.70 9.91 6.10
N VAL A 27 28.94 10.04 5.01
CA VAL A 27 29.10 11.13 4.02
C VAL A 27 28.59 12.48 4.53
N LYS A 28 27.84 12.52 5.63
CA LYS A 28 27.36 13.80 6.23
C LYS A 28 28.42 14.55 7.05
N ASN A 29 29.61 14.02 7.31
CA ASN A 29 30.54 14.59 8.30
C ASN A 29 31.93 15.02 7.81
N GLU A 30 32.21 15.05 6.50
CA GLU A 30 33.50 15.59 6.02
C GLU A 30 33.33 16.55 4.85
N VAL A 31 33.34 17.84 5.16
CA VAL A 31 33.67 18.91 4.19
C VAL A 31 34.71 19.84 4.82
N LYS A 32 35.90 19.85 4.28
CA LYS A 32 36.75 21.05 4.21
C LYS A 32 37.54 21.08 2.89
N PRO A 33 37.77 22.28 2.35
CA PRO A 33 38.14 22.44 0.93
C PRO A 33 39.65 22.67 0.73
N THR A 34 40.18 22.28 -0.41
CA THR A 34 41.39 22.93 -0.96
C THR A 34 41.47 22.85 -2.48
N SER A 35 41.51 24.05 -3.09
CA SER A 35 42.33 24.48 -4.22
C SER A 35 42.10 23.94 -5.65
N THR A 36 41.54 24.81 -6.45
CA THR A 36 41.81 25.19 -7.86
C THR A 36 42.76 24.34 -8.73
N ALA A 37 42.20 23.82 -9.84
CA ALA A 37 42.89 23.74 -11.11
C ALA A 37 41.83 23.90 -12.23
N THR A 38 42.01 24.93 -13.05
CA THR A 38 41.27 25.25 -14.25
C THR A 38 41.59 24.27 -15.36
N VAL A 39 40.58 23.63 -15.94
CA VAL A 39 40.68 23.04 -17.30
C VAL A 39 39.47 23.52 -18.09
N ASP A 40 39.78 24.29 -19.14
CA ASP A 40 38.84 24.63 -20.19
C ASP A 40 38.31 23.38 -20.88
N THR A 41 37.00 23.20 -20.88
CA THR A 41 36.35 22.26 -21.81
C THR A 41 35.09 22.91 -22.37
N ALA A 42 35.07 22.94 -23.67
CA ALA A 42 34.05 23.52 -24.51
C ALA A 42 32.65 22.97 -24.14
N THR A 43 31.71 23.88 -24.01
CA THR A 43 30.27 23.70 -23.95
C THR A 43 29.77 22.86 -25.11
N ILE A 44 29.21 21.70 -24.77
CA ILE A 44 28.18 21.04 -25.56
C ILE A 44 26.89 21.24 -24.81
N ASP A 45 26.13 22.27 -25.17
CA ASP A 45 24.74 22.43 -24.77
C ASP A 45 23.91 21.30 -25.40
N SER A 46 23.71 20.22 -24.67
CA SER A 46 22.58 19.36 -24.93
C SER A 46 21.35 20.01 -24.25
N VAL A 47 20.59 20.74 -25.04
CA VAL A 47 19.22 21.12 -24.70
C VAL A 47 18.45 19.81 -24.51
N VAL A 48 18.35 19.33 -23.28
CA VAL A 48 17.33 18.36 -22.88
C VAL A 48 16.03 19.16 -22.93
N ASP A 49 15.20 18.84 -23.90
CA ASP A 49 13.82 19.35 -24.02
C ASP A 49 13.06 18.76 -22.81
N GLU A 50 13.12 19.47 -21.67
CA GLU A 50 12.24 19.17 -20.54
C GLU A 50 10.82 19.50 -21.01
N GLN A 51 10.11 18.48 -21.48
CA GLN A 51 8.66 18.56 -21.59
C GLN A 51 8.12 19.11 -20.26
N PRO A 52 7.21 20.07 -20.26
CA PRO A 52 6.64 20.59 -19.03
C PRO A 52 6.03 19.42 -18.28
N LYS A 53 6.58 19.11 -17.11
CA LYS A 53 6.05 18.08 -16.21
C LYS A 53 4.57 18.41 -16.00
N LYS A 54 3.67 17.50 -16.42
CA LYS A 54 2.23 17.67 -16.20
C LYS A 54 2.04 18.02 -14.73
N ALA A 55 1.31 19.08 -14.43
CA ALA A 55 1.03 19.46 -13.04
C ALA A 55 0.51 18.23 -12.30
N GLU A 56 1.14 17.88 -11.20
CA GLU A 56 0.84 16.66 -10.47
C GLU A 56 -0.58 16.81 -9.90
N LYS A 57 -1.49 15.94 -10.32
CA LYS A 57 -2.91 15.97 -9.95
C LYS A 57 -3.04 15.52 -8.49
N GLU A 58 -3.78 16.25 -7.67
CA GLU A 58 -4.13 15.82 -6.32
C GLU A 58 -4.77 14.42 -6.36
N MET A 59 -4.24 13.49 -5.57
CA MET A 59 -4.84 12.17 -5.37
C MET A 59 -6.11 12.30 -4.53
N ARG A 60 -7.23 11.85 -5.04
CA ARG A 60 -8.49 11.68 -4.30
C ARG A 60 -8.93 10.24 -4.47
N GLY A 61 -8.37 9.38 -3.63
CA GLY A 61 -8.59 7.95 -3.67
C GLY A 61 -9.79 7.52 -2.82
N VAL A 62 -10.39 6.39 -3.18
CA VAL A 62 -11.34 5.68 -2.33
C VAL A 62 -11.04 4.19 -2.35
N TRP A 63 -10.97 3.58 -1.18
CA TRP A 63 -10.81 2.13 -1.06
C TRP A 63 -12.11 1.40 -1.35
N VAL A 64 -11.99 0.34 -2.16
CA VAL A 64 -13.05 -0.63 -2.47
C VAL A 64 -12.57 -1.98 -2.00
N SER A 65 -13.08 -2.45 -0.87
CA SER A 65 -12.67 -3.72 -0.29
C SER A 65 -13.34 -4.92 -0.97
N TYR A 66 -12.86 -6.10 -0.67
CA TYR A 66 -13.48 -7.34 -1.15
C TYR A 66 -14.96 -7.46 -0.74
N ILE A 67 -15.38 -6.80 0.36
CA ILE A 67 -16.77 -6.82 0.82
C ILE A 67 -17.69 -6.11 -0.18
N GLU A 68 -17.27 -4.99 -0.74
CA GLU A 68 -18.03 -4.26 -1.76
C GLU A 68 -18.04 -4.99 -3.11
N LEU A 69 -17.01 -5.82 -3.38
CA LEU A 69 -16.87 -6.61 -4.60
C LEU A 69 -17.57 -7.98 -4.54
N ASP A 70 -18.06 -8.37 -3.35
CA ASP A 70 -18.58 -9.70 -3.07
C ASP A 70 -19.78 -10.07 -3.97
N MET A 71 -19.65 -11.21 -4.66
CA MET A 71 -20.66 -11.82 -5.52
C MET A 71 -21.26 -13.10 -4.91
N GLN A 72 -20.82 -13.53 -3.71
CA GLN A 72 -21.19 -14.82 -3.14
C GLN A 72 -22.72 -14.99 -3.00
N ASN A 73 -23.40 -13.92 -2.60
CA ASN A 73 -24.83 -13.90 -2.36
C ASN A 73 -25.66 -13.36 -3.53
N GLU A 74 -25.02 -13.01 -4.64
CA GLU A 74 -25.73 -12.57 -5.84
C GLU A 74 -26.36 -13.76 -6.55
N THR A 75 -27.58 -13.57 -7.07
CA THR A 75 -28.29 -14.61 -7.84
C THR A 75 -27.68 -14.78 -9.23
N ASP A 76 -27.18 -13.72 -9.83
CA ASP A 76 -26.44 -13.70 -11.07
C ASP A 76 -24.98 -13.35 -10.79
N LYS A 77 -24.08 -14.32 -10.96
CA LYS A 77 -22.63 -14.16 -10.77
C LYS A 77 -21.88 -14.03 -12.10
N SER A 78 -22.60 -13.68 -13.17
CA SER A 78 -21.99 -13.47 -14.49
C SER A 78 -21.09 -12.24 -14.53
N GLU A 79 -20.20 -12.18 -15.53
CA GLU A 79 -19.38 -11.00 -15.84
C GLU A 79 -20.25 -9.73 -15.97
N ALA A 80 -21.40 -9.84 -16.65
CA ALA A 80 -22.29 -8.69 -16.86
C ALA A 80 -22.81 -8.12 -15.53
N SER A 81 -23.17 -8.98 -14.59
CA SER A 81 -23.61 -8.58 -13.26
C SER A 81 -22.46 -7.95 -12.44
N PHE A 82 -21.27 -8.56 -12.47
CA PHE A 82 -20.08 -7.97 -11.80
C PHE A 82 -19.72 -6.61 -12.40
N ARG A 83 -19.69 -6.50 -13.73
CA ARG A 83 -19.41 -5.27 -14.48
C ARG A 83 -20.39 -4.15 -14.10
N GLU A 84 -21.68 -4.46 -14.01
CA GLU A 84 -22.69 -3.48 -13.59
C GLU A 84 -22.46 -3.03 -12.13
N LYS A 85 -22.22 -3.98 -11.22
CA LYS A 85 -21.88 -3.70 -9.82
C LYS A 85 -20.68 -2.76 -9.72
N PHE A 86 -19.56 -3.12 -10.36
CA PHE A 86 -18.35 -2.32 -10.29
C PHE A 86 -18.49 -0.96 -11.00
N LYS A 87 -19.19 -0.91 -12.13
CA LYS A 87 -19.51 0.34 -12.82
C LYS A 87 -20.30 1.31 -11.92
N ASN A 88 -21.24 0.82 -11.12
CA ASN A 88 -21.97 1.63 -10.17
C ASN A 88 -21.04 2.16 -9.06
N ILE A 89 -20.10 1.32 -8.56
CA ILE A 89 -19.06 1.74 -7.62
C ILE A 89 -18.23 2.88 -8.22
N ALA A 90 -17.73 2.72 -9.42
CA ALA A 90 -16.87 3.67 -10.11
C ALA A 90 -17.60 5.01 -10.39
N ILE A 91 -18.83 4.95 -10.90
CA ILE A 91 -19.65 6.14 -11.16
C ILE A 91 -19.95 6.90 -9.86
N ASN A 92 -20.35 6.21 -8.80
CA ASN A 92 -20.65 6.86 -7.53
C ASN A 92 -19.41 7.53 -6.94
N SER A 93 -18.26 6.86 -7.01
CA SER A 93 -16.98 7.42 -6.56
C SER A 93 -16.59 8.66 -7.37
N LYS A 94 -16.69 8.59 -8.70
CA LYS A 94 -16.41 9.74 -9.58
C LYS A 94 -17.36 10.92 -9.29
N ASN A 95 -18.65 10.66 -9.11
CA ASN A 95 -19.63 11.69 -8.80
C ASN A 95 -19.40 12.33 -7.42
N ALA A 96 -18.83 11.59 -6.48
CA ALA A 96 -18.41 12.10 -5.18
C ALA A 96 -17.06 12.86 -5.23
N GLY A 97 -16.43 13.00 -6.41
CA GLY A 97 -15.21 13.77 -6.63
C GLY A 97 -13.92 12.99 -6.52
N PHE A 98 -13.96 11.66 -6.34
CA PHE A 98 -12.77 10.80 -6.34
C PHE A 98 -12.27 10.57 -7.77
N ASN A 99 -10.96 10.40 -7.91
CA ASN A 99 -10.30 10.20 -9.20
C ASN A 99 -9.50 8.89 -9.26
N THR A 100 -9.38 8.16 -8.16
CA THR A 100 -8.63 6.91 -8.07
C THR A 100 -9.40 5.90 -7.23
N LEU A 101 -9.49 4.66 -7.71
CA LEU A 101 -10.05 3.53 -6.96
C LEU A 101 -8.92 2.62 -6.49
N ILE A 102 -8.85 2.35 -5.19
CA ILE A 102 -7.92 1.39 -4.61
C ILE A 102 -8.71 0.11 -4.34
N VAL A 103 -8.61 -0.86 -5.26
CA VAL A 103 -9.46 -2.06 -5.27
C VAL A 103 -8.73 -3.27 -4.69
N GLN A 104 -9.34 -3.95 -3.74
CA GLN A 104 -8.74 -5.11 -3.09
C GLN A 104 -8.86 -6.36 -3.98
N VAL A 105 -7.77 -6.71 -4.64
CA VAL A 105 -7.74 -7.79 -5.64
C VAL A 105 -7.17 -9.10 -5.11
N ARG A 106 -6.49 -9.06 -3.95
CA ARG A 106 -5.92 -10.25 -3.31
C ARG A 106 -6.09 -10.19 -1.79
N PRO A 107 -7.28 -10.53 -1.27
CA PRO A 107 -7.57 -10.43 0.16
C PRO A 107 -7.07 -11.62 1.00
N PHE A 108 -6.98 -12.86 0.46
CA PHE A 108 -6.79 -14.11 1.22
C PHE A 108 -5.84 -15.11 0.57
N CYS A 109 -4.71 -14.71 0.06
CA CYS A 109 -3.82 -15.59 -0.71
C CYS A 109 -4.57 -16.29 -1.87
N ASP A 110 -5.51 -15.57 -2.44
CA ASP A 110 -6.35 -15.88 -3.59
C ASP A 110 -6.44 -14.65 -4.48
N ALA A 111 -7.03 -14.74 -5.67
CA ALA A 111 -7.03 -13.66 -6.63
C ALA A 111 -8.42 -13.39 -7.22
N LEU A 112 -8.77 -12.12 -7.42
CA LEU A 112 -9.92 -11.68 -8.19
C LEU A 112 -9.58 -11.56 -9.69
N TYR A 113 -8.54 -12.27 -10.15
CA TYR A 113 -8.04 -12.26 -11.52
C TYR A 113 -7.47 -13.63 -11.91
N ASP A 114 -7.19 -13.83 -13.20
CA ASP A 114 -6.59 -15.08 -13.70
C ASP A 114 -5.11 -15.16 -13.31
N SER A 115 -4.85 -15.81 -12.18
CA SER A 115 -3.50 -15.94 -11.63
C SER A 115 -2.91 -17.33 -11.85
N LYS A 116 -1.60 -17.37 -12.11
CA LYS A 116 -0.79 -18.61 -12.16
C LYS A 116 -0.32 -19.06 -10.77
N PHE A 117 -0.39 -18.15 -9.80
CA PHE A 117 0.15 -18.36 -8.45
C PHE A 117 -0.92 -18.59 -7.40
N PHE A 118 -2.13 -18.04 -7.62
CA PHE A 118 -3.21 -18.05 -6.64
C PHE A 118 -4.50 -18.62 -7.21
N PRO A 119 -5.30 -19.37 -6.41
CA PRO A 119 -6.63 -19.78 -6.82
C PRO A 119 -7.56 -18.57 -7.00
N TYR A 120 -8.60 -18.70 -7.82
CA TYR A 120 -9.66 -17.71 -7.83
C TYR A 120 -10.28 -17.51 -6.45
N SER A 121 -10.55 -16.26 -6.10
CA SER A 121 -11.14 -15.92 -4.81
C SER A 121 -12.58 -16.41 -4.69
N HIS A 122 -12.90 -16.90 -3.48
CA HIS A 122 -14.28 -17.26 -3.10
C HIS A 122 -15.26 -16.08 -3.23
N ILE A 123 -14.76 -14.86 -3.20
CA ILE A 123 -15.55 -13.62 -3.33
C ILE A 123 -16.36 -13.60 -4.63
N LEU A 124 -15.83 -14.15 -5.72
CA LEU A 124 -16.49 -14.13 -7.03
C LEU A 124 -17.50 -15.28 -7.21
N SER A 125 -17.21 -16.44 -6.63
CA SER A 125 -17.99 -17.67 -6.88
C SER A 125 -18.73 -18.18 -5.64
N GLY A 126 -18.22 -17.88 -4.46
CA GLY A 126 -18.64 -18.43 -3.16
C GLY A 126 -17.72 -19.54 -2.64
N GLU A 127 -16.80 -20.05 -3.48
CA GLU A 127 -15.83 -21.10 -3.11
C GLU A 127 -14.47 -20.80 -3.75
N GLN A 128 -13.39 -20.88 -2.93
CA GLN A 128 -12.03 -20.60 -3.41
C GLN A 128 -11.58 -21.64 -4.44
N GLY A 129 -10.99 -21.19 -5.55
CA GLY A 129 -10.51 -22.03 -6.63
C GLY A 129 -11.51 -22.27 -7.76
N ILE A 130 -12.77 -21.89 -7.58
CA ILE A 130 -13.79 -21.99 -8.65
C ILE A 130 -13.66 -20.78 -9.58
N ASN A 131 -13.34 -21.04 -10.84
CA ASN A 131 -13.28 -20.02 -11.89
C ASN A 131 -14.68 -19.43 -12.13
N PRO A 132 -14.86 -18.10 -11.97
CA PRO A 132 -16.15 -17.44 -12.17
C PRO A 132 -16.56 -17.35 -13.66
N GLY A 133 -15.64 -17.68 -14.59
CA GLY A 133 -15.85 -17.59 -16.03
C GLY A 133 -15.51 -16.22 -16.63
N TYR A 134 -14.92 -15.33 -15.84
CA TYR A 134 -14.41 -14.02 -16.26
C TYR A 134 -13.24 -13.59 -15.38
N ASP A 135 -12.51 -12.56 -15.82
CA ASP A 135 -11.45 -11.91 -15.07
C ASP A 135 -11.96 -10.59 -14.47
N ALA A 136 -12.10 -10.55 -13.13
CA ALA A 136 -12.70 -9.40 -12.47
C ALA A 136 -11.77 -8.17 -12.50
N LEU A 137 -10.44 -8.35 -12.45
CA LEU A 137 -9.51 -7.23 -12.52
C LEU A 137 -9.47 -6.61 -13.92
N GLU A 138 -9.53 -7.43 -14.97
CA GLU A 138 -9.65 -6.92 -16.34
C GLU A 138 -10.91 -6.07 -16.50
N VAL A 139 -12.06 -6.57 -16.00
CA VAL A 139 -13.31 -5.80 -15.98
C VAL A 139 -13.18 -4.49 -15.23
N MET A 140 -12.48 -4.48 -14.07
CA MET A 140 -12.28 -3.28 -13.27
C MET A 140 -11.39 -2.25 -13.97
N CYS A 141 -10.29 -2.68 -14.60
CA CYS A 141 -9.40 -1.80 -15.38
C CYS A 141 -10.16 -1.18 -16.58
N GLU A 142 -10.93 -1.97 -17.34
CA GLU A 142 -11.75 -1.47 -18.45
C GLU A 142 -12.76 -0.41 -18.01
N VAL A 143 -13.46 -0.63 -16.88
CA VAL A 143 -14.45 0.31 -16.37
C VAL A 143 -13.78 1.60 -15.89
N CYS A 144 -12.65 1.52 -15.19
CA CYS A 144 -11.90 2.69 -14.74
C CYS A 144 -11.39 3.50 -15.94
N SER A 145 -10.81 2.85 -16.95
CA SER A 145 -10.35 3.51 -18.18
C SER A 145 -11.49 4.23 -18.91
N GLN A 146 -12.67 3.61 -19.04
CA GLN A 146 -13.84 4.24 -19.66
C GLN A 146 -14.35 5.47 -18.91
N LEU A 147 -14.07 5.54 -17.60
CA LEU A 147 -14.52 6.61 -16.74
C LEU A 147 -13.41 7.62 -16.41
N ASP A 148 -12.20 7.51 -16.99
CA ASP A 148 -11.05 8.35 -16.67
C ASP A 148 -10.81 8.39 -15.14
N LEU A 149 -10.69 7.19 -14.57
CA LEU A 149 -10.33 6.93 -13.19
C LEU A 149 -9.04 6.13 -13.15
N ASP A 150 -8.13 6.49 -12.27
CA ASP A 150 -6.96 5.70 -11.97
C ASP A 150 -7.36 4.48 -11.10
N ILE A 151 -6.65 3.35 -11.25
CA ILE A 151 -6.90 2.12 -10.48
C ILE A 151 -5.63 1.58 -9.85
N HIS A 152 -5.62 1.46 -8.51
CA HIS A 152 -4.56 0.79 -7.78
C HIS A 152 -5.04 -0.58 -7.29
N ALA A 153 -4.26 -1.62 -7.55
CA ALA A 153 -4.54 -2.96 -7.06
C ALA A 153 -4.06 -3.10 -5.59
N TRP A 154 -5.01 -3.22 -4.68
CA TRP A 154 -4.72 -3.44 -3.27
C TRP A 154 -4.55 -4.94 -2.98
N VAL A 155 -3.43 -5.28 -2.36
CA VAL A 155 -3.00 -6.63 -2.00
C VAL A 155 -2.75 -6.70 -0.50
N ASN A 156 -3.38 -7.65 0.19
CA ASN A 156 -2.93 -8.09 1.51
C ASN A 156 -1.70 -9.00 1.32
N PRO A 157 -0.50 -8.62 1.75
CA PRO A 157 0.69 -9.40 1.40
C PRO A 157 0.72 -10.78 2.07
N TYR A 158 0.31 -10.89 3.34
CA TYR A 158 0.56 -12.10 4.13
C TYR A 158 -0.69 -12.89 4.51
N ARG A 159 -1.88 -12.34 4.44
CA ARG A 159 -3.09 -13.01 4.92
C ARG A 159 -3.53 -14.15 4.00
N ILE A 160 -3.62 -15.36 4.55
CA ILE A 160 -4.15 -16.55 3.88
C ILE A 160 -5.62 -16.74 4.23
N SER A 161 -5.96 -16.64 5.51
CA SER A 161 -7.34 -16.67 5.99
C SER A 161 -7.49 -15.87 7.28
N THR A 162 -8.74 -15.55 7.63
CA THR A 162 -9.13 -15.29 9.02
C THR A 162 -9.64 -16.61 9.62
N ASP A 163 -10.08 -16.59 10.88
CA ASP A 163 -10.66 -17.77 11.56
C ASP A 163 -11.92 -18.35 10.85
N SER A 164 -12.58 -17.56 10.02
CA SER A 164 -13.84 -17.92 9.35
C SER A 164 -13.89 -17.67 7.85
N THR A 165 -12.87 -17.04 7.26
CA THR A 165 -12.91 -16.63 5.85
C THR A 165 -11.55 -16.79 5.15
N PRO A 166 -11.47 -17.53 4.02
CA PRO A 166 -12.54 -18.34 3.41
C PRO A 166 -12.93 -19.54 4.27
N GLN A 167 -14.11 -20.10 4.08
CA GLN A 167 -14.58 -21.27 4.86
C GLN A 167 -13.72 -22.51 4.65
N ALA A 168 -13.12 -22.66 3.46
CA ALA A 168 -12.16 -23.69 3.10
C ALA A 168 -11.15 -23.14 2.10
N LEU A 169 -9.90 -23.55 2.25
CA LEU A 169 -8.86 -23.27 1.25
C LEU A 169 -8.97 -24.26 0.10
N SER A 170 -8.73 -23.78 -1.13
CA SER A 170 -8.64 -24.62 -2.33
C SER A 170 -7.43 -25.55 -2.25
N GLU A 171 -7.52 -26.73 -2.87
CA GLU A 171 -6.38 -27.64 -3.07
C GLU A 171 -5.23 -26.99 -3.86
N THR A 172 -5.52 -25.93 -4.61
CA THR A 172 -4.52 -25.15 -5.35
C THR A 172 -4.02 -23.92 -4.58
N ASN A 173 -4.46 -23.71 -3.33
CA ASN A 173 -3.91 -22.64 -2.52
C ASN A 173 -2.44 -22.92 -2.19
N PRO A 174 -1.52 -21.95 -2.34
CA PRO A 174 -0.09 -22.15 -2.08
C PRO A 174 0.21 -22.75 -0.70
N TYR A 175 -0.50 -22.34 0.34
CA TYR A 175 -0.33 -22.89 1.69
C TYR A 175 -0.81 -24.35 1.80
N VAL A 176 -1.84 -24.76 1.06
CA VAL A 176 -2.28 -26.17 1.04
C VAL A 176 -1.28 -27.04 0.29
N ILE A 177 -0.62 -26.49 -0.73
CA ILE A 177 0.43 -27.20 -1.50
C ILE A 177 1.71 -27.34 -0.67
N ASP A 178 2.10 -26.29 0.05
CA ASP A 178 3.30 -26.22 0.88
C ASP A 178 3.00 -25.39 2.14
N ASN A 179 2.71 -26.06 3.24
CA ASN A 179 2.36 -25.40 4.49
C ASN A 179 3.57 -24.82 5.25
N GLU A 180 4.82 -25.08 4.82
CA GLU A 180 6.00 -24.48 5.41
C GLU A 180 6.13 -22.97 5.08
N ILE A 181 5.32 -22.45 4.13
CA ILE A 181 5.35 -21.02 3.77
C ILE A 181 4.56 -20.12 4.73
N GLY A 182 3.80 -20.66 5.67
CA GLY A 182 2.92 -19.90 6.55
C GLY A 182 2.62 -20.60 7.85
N GLU A 183 2.02 -19.86 8.78
CA GLU A 183 1.73 -20.31 10.12
C GLU A 183 0.27 -20.07 10.52
N GLU A 184 -0.28 -20.98 11.31
CA GLU A 184 -1.59 -20.82 11.96
C GLU A 184 -1.46 -19.99 13.23
N THR A 185 -2.34 -19.03 13.41
CA THR A 185 -2.45 -18.20 14.60
C THR A 185 -3.90 -18.23 15.14
N GLU A 186 -4.14 -17.65 16.31
CA GLU A 186 -5.50 -17.48 16.84
C GLU A 186 -6.41 -16.62 15.92
N ASN A 187 -5.85 -15.80 15.04
CA ASN A 187 -6.55 -14.86 14.15
C ASN A 187 -6.68 -15.37 12.71
N GLY A 188 -6.21 -16.57 12.41
CA GLY A 188 -6.20 -17.16 11.08
C GLY A 188 -4.84 -17.66 10.64
N ILE A 189 -4.67 -17.86 9.34
CA ILE A 189 -3.44 -18.38 8.74
C ILE A 189 -2.75 -17.24 7.98
N PHE A 190 -1.43 -17.13 8.14
CA PHE A 190 -0.64 -16.07 7.52
C PHE A 190 0.63 -16.64 6.90
N LEU A 191 1.03 -16.10 5.75
CA LEU A 191 2.37 -16.35 5.19
C LEU A 191 3.41 -15.84 6.18
N ASN A 192 4.48 -16.62 6.37
CA ASN A 192 5.58 -16.25 7.26
C ASN A 192 6.49 -15.22 6.57
N PRO A 193 6.61 -13.97 7.08
CA PRO A 193 7.46 -12.94 6.48
C PRO A 193 8.95 -13.31 6.44
N ALA A 194 9.39 -14.19 7.33
CA ALA A 194 10.76 -14.70 7.35
C ALA A 194 11.01 -15.75 6.27
N ASN A 195 9.97 -16.45 5.79
CA ASN A 195 10.09 -17.47 4.77
C ASN A 195 10.36 -16.86 3.38
N LYS A 196 11.43 -17.25 2.76
CA LYS A 196 11.84 -16.72 1.45
C LYS A 196 10.86 -17.10 0.33
N MET A 197 10.28 -18.32 0.40
CA MET A 197 9.32 -18.77 -0.63
C MET A 197 8.03 -17.95 -0.54
N ALA A 198 7.55 -17.65 0.69
CA ALA A 198 6.42 -16.76 0.91
C ALA A 198 6.67 -15.36 0.33
N ARG A 199 7.84 -14.76 0.60
CA ARG A 199 8.18 -13.45 0.01
C ARG A 199 8.25 -13.49 -1.52
N ASN A 200 8.85 -14.52 -2.10
CA ASN A 200 8.90 -14.66 -3.56
C ASN A 200 7.50 -14.81 -4.15
N LEU A 201 6.62 -15.60 -3.54
CA LEU A 201 5.23 -15.78 -3.96
C LEU A 201 4.47 -14.44 -4.00
N ILE A 202 4.68 -13.59 -2.97
CA ILE A 202 4.07 -12.25 -2.92
C ILE A 202 4.57 -11.39 -4.09
N ILE A 203 5.89 -11.36 -4.32
CA ILE A 203 6.51 -10.57 -5.39
C ILE A 203 6.07 -11.08 -6.78
N ASP A 204 6.02 -12.40 -6.97
CA ASP A 204 5.59 -13.00 -8.23
C ASP A 204 4.14 -12.64 -8.55
N GLY A 205 3.24 -12.69 -7.55
CA GLY A 205 1.85 -12.27 -7.72
C GLY A 205 1.69 -10.77 -8.01
N VAL A 206 2.48 -9.91 -7.38
CA VAL A 206 2.48 -8.47 -7.70
C VAL A 206 2.99 -8.22 -9.12
N THR A 207 4.08 -8.87 -9.50
CA THR A 207 4.64 -8.71 -10.86
C THR A 207 3.73 -9.30 -11.95
N GLU A 208 2.92 -10.30 -11.61
CA GLU A 208 1.87 -10.82 -12.50
C GLU A 208 0.81 -9.75 -12.77
N ILE A 209 0.33 -9.05 -11.75
CA ILE A 209 -0.61 -7.94 -11.90
C ILE A 209 -0.03 -6.87 -12.82
N VAL A 210 1.16 -6.36 -12.51
CA VAL A 210 1.80 -5.25 -13.27
C VAL A 210 2.08 -5.63 -14.74
N ARG A 211 2.29 -6.91 -15.05
CA ARG A 211 2.53 -7.36 -16.43
C ARG A 211 1.26 -7.54 -17.25
N ASN A 212 0.18 -7.92 -16.61
CA ASN A 212 -0.99 -8.43 -17.31
C ASN A 212 -2.15 -7.44 -17.31
N TYR A 213 -2.16 -6.46 -16.40
CA TYR A 213 -3.29 -5.54 -16.20
C TYR A 213 -2.82 -4.09 -16.27
N ASP A 214 -3.68 -3.23 -16.79
CA ASP A 214 -3.47 -1.78 -16.92
C ASP A 214 -3.85 -1.10 -15.60
N VAL A 215 -3.02 -1.31 -14.57
CA VAL A 215 -3.16 -0.69 -13.25
C VAL A 215 -2.18 0.46 -13.11
N ASP A 216 -2.61 1.55 -12.46
CA ASP A 216 -1.78 2.74 -12.21
C ASP A 216 -0.93 2.58 -10.95
N GLY A 217 -1.27 1.61 -10.08
CA GLY A 217 -0.49 1.35 -8.89
C GLY A 217 -0.78 0.03 -8.21
N ILE A 218 0.13 -0.33 -7.32
CA ILE A 218 -0.02 -1.44 -6.36
C ILE A 218 -0.03 -0.83 -4.96
N GLN A 219 -0.91 -1.29 -4.10
CA GLN A 219 -0.93 -0.90 -2.69
C GLN A 219 -0.90 -2.10 -1.76
N PHE A 220 -0.02 -2.06 -0.74
CA PHE A 220 -0.12 -2.92 0.43
C PHE A 220 -0.80 -2.15 1.57
N ASP A 221 -1.54 -2.88 2.41
CA ASP A 221 -2.12 -2.36 3.66
C ASP A 221 -1.14 -2.45 4.84
N ASP A 222 -1.66 -2.43 6.08
CA ASP A 222 -0.88 -2.47 7.31
C ASP A 222 -0.74 -3.89 7.91
N TYR A 223 -1.15 -4.95 7.21
CA TYR A 223 -1.07 -6.30 7.73
C TYR A 223 0.27 -6.96 7.39
N PHE A 224 1.31 -6.68 8.21
CA PHE A 224 2.64 -7.29 8.10
C PHE A 224 2.78 -8.51 9.03
N TYR A 225 3.57 -8.43 10.10
CA TYR A 225 3.60 -9.54 11.05
C TYR A 225 2.27 -9.64 11.81
N PRO A 226 1.63 -10.81 11.84
CA PRO A 226 0.32 -10.98 12.49
C PRO A 226 0.44 -11.05 14.01
N THR A 227 1.64 -11.33 14.54
CA THR A 227 1.91 -11.52 15.98
C THR A 227 3.34 -11.12 16.32
N GLN A 228 3.58 -10.85 17.60
CA GLN A 228 4.92 -10.68 18.19
C GLN A 228 5.41 -11.97 18.86
N ASP A 229 4.61 -13.03 18.85
CA ASP A 229 4.98 -14.30 19.44
C ASP A 229 6.30 -14.81 18.84
N SER A 230 7.21 -15.28 19.72
CA SER A 230 8.51 -15.78 19.29
C SER A 230 8.41 -17.09 18.53
N ASP A 231 7.37 -17.86 18.76
CA ASP A 231 7.20 -19.20 18.19
C ASP A 231 6.72 -19.13 16.72
N PHE A 232 6.26 -17.96 16.26
CA PHE A 232 5.74 -17.76 14.90
C PHE A 232 6.76 -18.01 13.80
N ASP A 233 8.04 -17.69 14.04
CA ASP A 233 9.13 -17.78 13.07
C ASP A 233 10.44 -18.28 13.72
N ASP A 234 10.31 -19.07 14.80
CA ASP A 234 11.46 -19.56 15.59
C ASP A 234 12.41 -20.45 14.77
N THR A 235 11.86 -21.26 13.88
CA THR A 235 12.61 -22.14 12.99
C THR A 235 13.50 -21.34 12.05
N GLU A 236 12.94 -20.35 11.34
CA GLU A 236 13.70 -19.48 10.43
C GLU A 236 14.71 -18.62 11.18
N TYR A 237 14.36 -18.15 12.38
CA TYR A 237 15.30 -17.39 13.19
C TYR A 237 16.46 -18.25 13.68
N ALA A 238 16.21 -19.49 14.10
CA ALA A 238 17.25 -20.44 14.48
C ALA A 238 18.19 -20.76 13.31
N GLU A 239 17.67 -21.01 12.11
CA GLU A 239 18.46 -21.20 10.89
C GLU A 239 19.29 -19.97 10.53
N TYR A 240 18.74 -18.78 10.70
CA TYR A 240 19.48 -17.52 10.52
C TYR A 240 20.64 -17.42 11.50
N VAL A 241 20.43 -17.69 12.80
CA VAL A 241 21.46 -17.65 13.83
C VAL A 241 22.57 -18.69 13.56
N GLU A 242 22.19 -19.91 13.15
CA GLU A 242 23.16 -20.95 12.77
C GLU A 242 24.02 -20.51 11.58
N THR A 243 23.40 -19.82 10.60
CA THR A 243 24.10 -19.40 9.38
C THR A 243 25.10 -18.27 9.63
N VAL A 244 24.73 -17.25 10.43
CA VAL A 244 25.58 -16.07 10.65
C VAL A 244 26.42 -16.15 11.91
N GLY A 245 26.07 -17.04 12.84
CA GLY A 245 26.70 -17.24 14.16
C GLY A 245 26.15 -16.28 15.21
N GLU A 246 26.01 -16.78 16.45
CA GLU A 246 25.42 -16.05 17.60
C GLU A 246 26.01 -14.66 17.84
N MET A 247 27.31 -14.47 17.61
CA MET A 247 27.98 -13.17 17.81
C MET A 247 27.68 -12.13 16.72
N ASN A 248 27.11 -12.55 15.60
CA ASN A 248 26.85 -11.70 14.43
C ASN A 248 25.37 -11.58 14.11
N CYS A 249 24.51 -12.33 14.81
CA CYS A 249 23.06 -12.29 14.52
C CYS A 249 22.43 -11.00 15.03
N MET A 250 21.42 -10.53 14.29
CA MET A 250 20.52 -9.48 14.76
C MET A 250 19.63 -10.02 15.89
N SER A 251 19.09 -9.13 16.76
CA SER A 251 17.97 -9.49 17.60
C SER A 251 16.76 -9.91 16.75
N ILE A 252 15.88 -10.72 17.32
CA ILE A 252 14.68 -11.19 16.60
C ILE A 252 13.87 -10.01 16.04
N ASP A 253 13.69 -8.93 16.78
CA ASP A 253 12.95 -7.75 16.33
C ASP A 253 13.61 -7.08 15.12
N ASN A 254 14.92 -6.87 15.14
CA ASN A 254 15.65 -6.30 14.02
C ASN A 254 15.66 -7.24 12.80
N TRP A 255 15.68 -8.53 13.02
CA TRP A 255 15.62 -9.52 11.97
C TRP A 255 14.23 -9.58 11.32
N ARG A 256 13.15 -9.54 12.10
CA ARG A 256 11.78 -9.42 11.60
C ARG A 256 11.57 -8.15 10.79
N LEU A 257 12.04 -7.02 11.31
CA LEU A 257 12.04 -5.73 10.60
C LEU A 257 12.79 -5.83 9.26
N ALA A 258 13.96 -6.50 9.23
CA ALA A 258 14.73 -6.69 8.02
C ALA A 258 14.03 -7.60 6.99
N ASN A 259 13.25 -8.59 7.43
CA ASN A 259 12.47 -9.46 6.55
C ASN A 259 11.34 -8.68 5.85
N VAL A 260 10.61 -7.83 6.60
CA VAL A 260 9.59 -6.95 6.01
C VAL A 260 10.24 -5.96 5.05
N ASN A 261 11.32 -5.28 5.47
CA ASN A 261 12.05 -4.34 4.61
C ASN A 261 12.55 -5.00 3.32
N THR A 262 12.95 -6.27 3.39
CA THR A 262 13.37 -7.03 2.21
C THR A 262 12.22 -7.23 1.23
N LEU A 263 11.03 -7.64 1.72
CA LEU A 263 9.85 -7.75 0.86
C LEU A 263 9.53 -6.43 0.17
N ILE A 264 9.44 -5.34 0.95
CA ILE A 264 9.05 -4.03 0.41
C ILE A 264 10.04 -3.55 -0.66
N CYS A 265 11.34 -3.61 -0.35
CA CYS A 265 12.39 -3.20 -1.29
C CYS A 265 12.42 -4.05 -2.57
N ASP A 266 12.27 -5.36 -2.44
CA ASP A 266 12.30 -6.27 -3.58
C ASP A 266 11.02 -6.16 -4.41
N THR A 267 9.85 -5.91 -3.79
CA THR A 267 8.59 -5.61 -4.49
C THR A 267 8.72 -4.31 -5.29
N TYR A 268 9.20 -3.23 -4.68
CA TYR A 268 9.46 -1.95 -5.35
C TYR A 268 10.32 -2.16 -6.62
N ARG A 269 11.46 -2.83 -6.45
CA ARG A 269 12.38 -3.11 -7.57
C ARG A 269 11.77 -3.98 -8.66
N ALA A 270 10.94 -4.95 -8.27
CA ALA A 270 10.29 -5.84 -9.22
C ALA A 270 9.25 -5.12 -10.07
N ILE A 271 8.48 -4.21 -9.48
CA ILE A 271 7.52 -3.33 -10.17
C ILE A 271 8.25 -2.44 -11.15
N HIS A 272 9.21 -1.63 -10.69
CA HIS A 272 9.94 -0.66 -11.53
C HIS A 272 10.86 -1.29 -12.58
N LYS A 273 11.16 -2.56 -12.46
CA LYS A 273 11.80 -3.32 -13.55
C LYS A 273 10.86 -3.60 -14.72
N ILE A 274 9.53 -3.56 -14.48
CA ILE A 274 8.50 -3.81 -15.50
C ILE A 274 7.97 -2.50 -16.05
N SER A 275 7.62 -1.55 -15.17
CA SER A 275 7.08 -0.24 -15.52
C SER A 275 7.49 0.80 -14.47
N ASP A 276 7.98 1.95 -14.93
CA ASP A 276 8.23 3.12 -14.08
C ASP A 276 6.96 3.97 -13.89
N ASP A 277 5.87 3.65 -14.60
CA ASP A 277 4.59 4.37 -14.55
C ASP A 277 3.61 3.77 -13.52
N VAL A 278 3.93 2.64 -12.88
CA VAL A 278 3.11 1.99 -11.86
C VAL A 278 3.63 2.35 -10.48
N ASP A 279 2.89 3.15 -9.73
CA ASP A 279 3.23 3.54 -8.36
C ASP A 279 3.12 2.34 -7.39
N PHE A 280 4.07 2.20 -6.47
CA PHE A 280 3.98 1.26 -5.34
C PHE A 280 3.81 2.02 -4.03
N GLY A 281 2.73 1.75 -3.31
CA GLY A 281 2.45 2.40 -2.04
C GLY A 281 2.06 1.48 -0.92
N ILE A 282 2.12 2.02 0.30
CA ILE A 282 1.71 1.31 1.52
C ILE A 282 0.77 2.21 2.32
N SER A 283 -0.25 1.60 2.91
CA SER A 283 -1.19 2.24 3.83
C SER A 283 -0.97 1.71 5.26
N PRO A 284 0.02 2.28 6.00
CA PRO A 284 0.35 1.84 7.35
C PRO A 284 -0.61 2.40 8.40
N GLN A 285 -0.46 1.95 9.66
CA GLN A 285 -1.25 2.46 10.78
C GLN A 285 -1.01 3.96 11.02
N GLY A 286 -2.09 4.70 11.27
CA GLY A 286 -2.06 6.14 11.44
C GLY A 286 -1.23 6.62 12.65
N ASN A 287 -1.29 5.91 13.77
CA ASN A 287 -0.32 6.11 14.86
C ASN A 287 1.04 5.54 14.43
N ILE A 288 2.00 6.42 14.21
CA ILE A 288 3.31 6.05 13.66
C ILE A 288 4.06 5.04 14.53
N ASP A 289 3.87 5.08 15.84
CA ASP A 289 4.58 4.21 16.78
C ASP A 289 4.00 2.79 16.82
N ASN A 290 2.72 2.61 16.46
CA ASN A 290 2.09 1.30 16.37
C ASN A 290 2.71 0.42 15.28
N ASN A 291 3.27 1.03 14.23
CA ASN A 291 3.88 0.30 13.12
C ASN A 291 5.07 -0.56 13.55
N ALA A 292 5.74 -0.21 14.65
CA ALA A 292 6.81 -1.01 15.23
C ALA A 292 6.30 -2.38 15.75
N GLN A 293 5.02 -2.49 16.16
CA GLN A 293 4.45 -3.72 16.69
C GLN A 293 4.21 -4.79 15.61
N ILE A 294 4.12 -4.36 14.37
CA ILE A 294 3.96 -5.22 13.18
C ILE A 294 5.22 -5.24 12.31
N TYR A 295 6.33 -4.76 12.84
CA TYR A 295 7.64 -4.66 12.16
C TYR A 295 7.60 -3.89 10.84
N ALA A 296 6.75 -2.89 10.73
CA ALA A 296 6.65 -1.98 9.59
C ALA A 296 7.58 -0.78 9.80
N ASP A 297 8.69 -0.73 9.06
CA ASP A 297 9.72 0.32 9.17
C ASP A 297 9.36 1.55 8.33
N VAL A 298 8.22 2.14 8.64
CA VAL A 298 7.66 3.28 7.89
C VAL A 298 8.62 4.47 7.79
N LYS A 299 9.47 4.67 8.81
CA LYS A 299 10.48 5.75 8.79
C LYS A 299 11.52 5.51 7.70
N THR A 300 12.05 4.30 7.59
CA THR A 300 12.99 3.92 6.53
C THR A 300 12.32 4.03 5.17
N TRP A 301 11.08 3.56 5.01
CA TRP A 301 10.36 3.62 3.73
C TRP A 301 10.10 5.05 3.26
N CYS A 302 9.79 5.96 4.18
CA CYS A 302 9.63 7.38 3.86
C CYS A 302 10.93 8.09 3.50
N ILE A 303 12.05 7.78 4.18
CA ILE A 303 13.30 8.54 4.08
C ILE A 303 14.18 8.00 2.95
N CYS A 304 14.21 6.68 2.74
CA CYS A 304 15.09 6.02 1.80
C CYS A 304 14.40 5.78 0.45
N LYS A 305 15.15 5.95 -0.64
CA LYS A 305 14.68 5.58 -1.98
C LYS A 305 14.65 4.05 -2.14
N GLY A 306 13.72 3.57 -2.98
CA GLY A 306 13.66 2.17 -3.40
C GLY A 306 12.84 1.28 -2.48
N PHE A 307 11.92 1.89 -1.73
CA PHE A 307 10.93 1.17 -0.92
C PHE A 307 9.50 1.44 -1.41
N VAL A 308 9.11 2.70 -1.56
CA VAL A 308 7.76 3.09 -1.97
C VAL A 308 7.80 4.35 -2.82
N ASP A 309 6.77 4.58 -3.64
CA ASP A 309 6.49 5.83 -4.35
C ASP A 309 5.55 6.72 -3.53
N TYR A 310 4.70 6.11 -2.71
CA TYR A 310 3.86 6.85 -1.78
C TYR A 310 3.62 6.09 -0.47
N ILE A 311 3.29 6.86 0.56
CA ILE A 311 2.82 6.36 1.84
C ILE A 311 1.46 7.02 2.15
N CYS A 312 0.49 6.22 2.61
CA CYS A 312 -0.86 6.69 2.95
C CYS A 312 -1.27 6.21 4.35
N PRO A 313 -0.77 6.82 5.43
CA PRO A 313 -1.14 6.42 6.77
C PRO A 313 -2.65 6.57 7.01
N GLN A 314 -3.22 5.59 7.71
CA GLN A 314 -4.63 5.50 8.06
C GLN A 314 -4.94 6.44 9.25
N LEU A 315 -5.09 7.76 9.00
CA LEU A 315 -5.38 8.75 10.03
C LEU A 315 -6.86 8.69 10.44
N TYR A 316 -7.28 7.53 10.95
CA TYR A 316 -8.67 7.24 11.29
C TYR A 316 -9.05 7.77 12.69
N TYR A 317 -8.78 9.04 12.92
CA TYR A 317 -9.01 9.76 14.17
C TYR A 317 -9.85 11.01 13.88
N SER A 318 -10.86 11.27 14.70
CA SER A 318 -11.57 12.56 14.62
C SER A 318 -10.68 13.74 15.06
N LEU A 319 -11.10 14.95 14.76
CA LEU A 319 -10.40 16.17 15.20
C LEU A 319 -10.32 16.31 16.73
N ASP A 320 -11.29 15.73 17.45
CA ASP A 320 -11.41 15.77 18.90
C ASP A 320 -11.17 14.39 19.56
N ASN A 321 -10.49 13.46 18.88
CA ASN A 321 -10.20 12.14 19.43
C ASN A 321 -9.36 12.26 20.73
N PRO A 322 -9.82 11.68 21.86
CA PRO A 322 -9.19 11.92 23.15
C PRO A 322 -7.79 11.27 23.30
N ALA A 323 -7.46 10.26 22.48
CA ALA A 323 -6.20 9.55 22.56
C ALA A 323 -5.16 10.10 21.57
N LEU A 324 -5.58 10.39 20.33
CA LEU A 324 -4.73 10.90 19.27
C LEU A 324 -5.62 11.63 18.25
N THR A 325 -5.48 12.93 18.12
CA THR A 325 -6.24 13.71 17.16
C THR A 325 -5.75 13.50 15.72
N PHE A 326 -6.61 13.77 14.74
CA PHE A 326 -6.22 13.79 13.34
C PHE A 326 -5.03 14.74 13.09
N GLU A 327 -5.08 15.94 13.66
CA GLU A 327 -4.03 16.95 13.48
C GLU A 327 -2.69 16.54 14.09
N ASP A 328 -2.69 15.93 15.28
CA ASP A 328 -1.47 15.44 15.92
C ASP A 328 -0.84 14.29 15.10
N SER A 329 -1.68 13.39 14.60
CA SER A 329 -1.23 12.28 13.74
C SER A 329 -0.67 12.81 12.42
N LEU A 330 -1.37 13.73 11.74
CA LEU A 330 -0.88 14.39 10.52
C LEU A 330 0.45 15.11 10.75
N THR A 331 0.57 15.80 11.88
CA THR A 331 1.80 16.49 12.28
C THR A 331 2.96 15.51 12.47
N ALA A 332 2.72 14.37 13.11
CA ALA A 332 3.74 13.34 13.28
C ALA A 332 4.27 12.81 11.95
N TRP A 333 3.40 12.50 11.00
CA TRP A 333 3.77 12.04 9.67
C TRP A 333 4.45 13.13 8.83
N SER A 334 3.92 14.34 8.82
CA SER A 334 4.50 15.44 8.05
C SER A 334 5.83 15.95 8.62
N ASN A 335 6.16 15.67 9.88
CA ASN A 335 7.46 15.98 10.46
C ASN A 335 8.57 14.99 10.09
N LEU A 336 8.25 13.87 9.46
CA LEU A 336 9.27 12.99 8.89
C LEU A 336 10.04 13.71 7.77
N ASP A 337 11.33 13.37 7.63
CA ASP A 337 12.17 13.84 6.53
C ASP A 337 11.88 12.98 5.27
N ILE A 338 10.65 13.12 4.76
CA ILE A 338 10.16 12.33 3.62
C ILE A 338 11.00 12.64 2.38
N ASN A 339 11.48 11.60 1.72
CA ASN A 339 12.21 11.73 0.46
C ASN A 339 11.32 12.38 -0.60
N LYS A 340 11.88 13.29 -1.39
CA LYS A 340 11.14 14.02 -2.45
C LYS A 340 10.52 13.13 -3.52
N SER A 341 10.98 11.87 -3.65
CA SER A 341 10.37 10.90 -4.56
C SER A 341 9.22 10.12 -3.91
N VAL A 342 8.92 10.33 -2.63
CA VAL A 342 7.83 9.64 -1.91
C VAL A 342 6.72 10.64 -1.64
N LYS A 343 5.52 10.36 -2.11
CA LYS A 343 4.32 11.17 -1.87
C LYS A 343 3.69 10.79 -0.52
N LEU A 344 3.23 11.79 0.22
CA LEU A 344 2.41 11.57 1.41
C LEU A 344 0.94 11.77 1.06
N TYR A 345 0.15 10.72 1.15
CA TYR A 345 -1.31 10.78 1.13
C TYR A 345 -1.86 10.57 2.54
N VAL A 346 -3.12 10.88 2.76
CA VAL A 346 -3.76 10.79 4.07
C VAL A 346 -5.02 9.95 3.98
N GLY A 347 -5.09 8.88 4.77
CA GLY A 347 -6.29 8.04 4.89
C GLY A 347 -7.34 8.65 5.81
N LEU A 348 -8.57 8.80 5.33
CA LEU A 348 -9.73 9.32 6.06
C LEU A 348 -10.71 8.20 6.40
N ALA A 349 -11.34 8.26 7.59
CA ALA A 349 -12.23 7.22 8.11
C ALA A 349 -13.70 7.46 7.75
N GLY A 350 -14.09 7.25 6.49
CA GLY A 350 -15.48 7.41 6.07
C GLY A 350 -16.48 6.54 6.85
N TYR A 351 -16.07 5.36 7.26
CA TYR A 351 -16.91 4.41 8.02
C TYR A 351 -17.24 4.85 9.45
N LYS A 352 -16.50 5.84 9.98
CA LYS A 352 -16.76 6.42 11.31
C LYS A 352 -17.72 7.62 11.26
N ALA A 353 -18.03 8.14 10.07
CA ALA A 353 -18.86 9.31 9.92
C ALA A 353 -20.22 9.15 10.64
N ASN A 354 -20.57 10.13 11.46
CA ASN A 354 -21.80 10.17 12.26
C ASN A 354 -22.03 8.89 13.11
N SER A 355 -20.97 8.36 13.71
CA SER A 355 -21.01 7.20 14.61
C SER A 355 -20.55 7.57 16.03
N ASP A 356 -20.73 6.66 16.98
CA ASP A 356 -20.24 6.79 18.37
C ASP A 356 -18.74 6.41 18.54
N ALA A 357 -18.02 6.22 17.44
CA ALA A 357 -16.61 5.95 17.46
C ALA A 357 -15.82 7.07 18.17
N ASP A 358 -14.61 6.73 18.63
CA ASP A 358 -13.69 7.66 19.31
C ASP A 358 -14.38 8.41 20.48
N GLU A 359 -15.08 7.65 21.33
CA GLU A 359 -15.88 8.18 22.47
C GLU A 359 -16.98 9.16 22.04
N GLY A 360 -17.55 9.00 20.84
CA GLY A 360 -18.64 9.78 20.30
C GLY A 360 -18.22 11.10 19.66
N THR A 361 -16.93 11.36 19.48
CA THR A 361 -16.43 12.62 18.89
C THR A 361 -16.84 12.80 17.42
N TRP A 362 -17.15 11.71 16.71
CA TRP A 362 -17.68 11.75 15.34
C TRP A 362 -19.14 12.28 15.25
N LEU A 363 -19.80 12.46 16.40
CA LEU A 363 -21.13 13.07 16.50
C LEU A 363 -21.08 14.59 16.76
N TYR A 364 -19.91 15.18 16.98
CA TYR A 364 -19.79 16.61 17.31
C TYR A 364 -20.06 17.53 16.13
N SER A 365 -19.88 17.03 14.91
CA SER A 365 -20.08 17.81 13.68
C SER A 365 -20.45 16.87 12.54
N ASN A 366 -21.15 17.39 11.52
CA ASN A 366 -21.36 16.72 10.24
C ASN A 366 -20.34 17.19 9.16
N ASN A 367 -19.20 17.74 9.60
CA ASN A 367 -18.19 18.35 8.73
C ASN A 367 -16.78 17.78 8.97
N ILE A 368 -16.66 16.73 9.78
CA ILE A 368 -15.38 16.21 10.24
C ILE A 368 -14.51 15.81 9.05
N LEU A 369 -15.01 14.97 8.15
CA LEU A 369 -14.26 14.55 6.95
C LEU A 369 -13.89 15.74 6.04
N ALA A 370 -14.76 16.73 5.91
CA ALA A 370 -14.47 17.91 5.11
C ALA A 370 -13.40 18.81 5.77
N ASP A 371 -13.37 18.90 7.09
CA ASP A 371 -12.38 19.69 7.82
C ASP A 371 -11.03 18.95 7.90
N GLU A 372 -11.02 17.61 8.05
CA GLU A 372 -9.83 16.77 7.90
C GLU A 372 -9.22 16.90 6.50
N TYR A 373 -10.04 16.84 5.45
CA TYR A 373 -9.58 17.07 4.08
C TYR A 373 -8.90 18.44 3.92
N LYS A 374 -9.55 19.53 4.39
CA LYS A 374 -8.98 20.87 4.31
C LYS A 374 -7.66 20.97 5.09
N THR A 375 -7.60 20.36 6.27
CA THR A 375 -6.38 20.33 7.08
C THR A 375 -5.27 19.59 6.36
N ALA A 376 -5.59 18.44 5.72
CA ALA A 376 -4.64 17.67 4.96
C ALA A 376 -4.09 18.44 3.74
N VAL A 377 -4.96 18.98 2.87
CA VAL A 377 -4.51 19.66 1.64
C VAL A 377 -3.86 21.02 1.88
N ASN A 378 -4.07 21.64 3.03
CA ASN A 378 -3.34 22.84 3.45
C ASN A 378 -1.91 22.53 3.94
N ASN A 379 -1.55 21.27 4.14
CA ASN A 379 -0.21 20.87 4.49
C ASN A 379 0.60 20.62 3.20
N GLU A 380 1.62 21.44 2.96
CA GLU A 380 2.45 21.42 1.74
C GLU A 380 3.13 20.06 1.44
N LYS A 381 3.21 19.16 2.43
CA LYS A 381 3.78 17.82 2.26
C LYS A 381 2.76 16.78 1.81
N VAL A 382 1.47 17.08 1.90
CA VAL A 382 0.39 16.16 1.54
C VAL A 382 0.04 16.35 0.06
N SER A 383 0.02 15.24 -0.66
CA SER A 383 -0.27 15.20 -2.11
C SER A 383 -1.69 14.71 -2.42
N GLY A 384 -2.52 14.47 -1.39
CA GLY A 384 -3.91 14.06 -1.54
C GLY A 384 -4.42 13.17 -0.40
N ILE A 385 -5.62 12.64 -0.59
CA ILE A 385 -6.31 11.82 0.41
C ILE A 385 -6.81 10.50 -0.19
N MET A 386 -7.09 9.53 0.69
CA MET A 386 -7.81 8.31 0.37
C MET A 386 -8.89 8.05 1.42
N LEU A 387 -10.13 7.81 1.02
CA LEU A 387 -11.28 7.57 1.92
C LEU A 387 -11.48 6.06 2.14
N TYR A 388 -11.45 5.60 3.36
CA TYR A 388 -11.85 4.24 3.73
C TYR A 388 -13.28 4.24 4.28
N SER A 389 -14.26 3.73 3.54
CA SER A 389 -14.20 3.12 2.24
C SER A 389 -15.40 3.54 1.39
N TYR A 390 -15.55 2.94 0.21
CA TYR A 390 -16.71 3.13 -0.67
C TYR A 390 -18.05 2.88 0.06
N SER A 391 -18.09 1.99 1.05
CA SER A 391 -19.31 1.76 1.85
C SER A 391 -19.90 3.03 2.43
N ALA A 392 -19.05 4.00 2.84
CA ALA A 392 -19.48 5.28 3.37
C ALA A 392 -20.28 6.13 2.35
N LEU A 393 -20.02 5.96 1.03
CA LEU A 393 -20.75 6.67 -0.01
C LEU A 393 -22.20 6.18 -0.16
N LYS A 394 -22.52 5.01 0.39
CA LYS A 394 -23.86 4.40 0.37
C LYS A 394 -24.54 4.42 1.73
N ASP A 395 -23.82 4.76 2.79
CA ASP A 395 -24.37 4.81 4.13
C ASP A 395 -25.20 6.09 4.31
N GLU A 396 -26.48 5.91 4.60
CA GLU A 396 -27.41 7.03 4.88
C GLU A 396 -26.93 7.87 6.07
N ASN A 397 -26.30 7.25 7.08
CA ASN A 397 -25.77 7.96 8.23
C ASN A 397 -24.57 8.85 7.88
N ALA A 398 -23.73 8.42 6.95
CA ALA A 398 -22.57 9.20 6.48
C ALA A 398 -22.93 10.23 5.41
N SER A 399 -24.15 10.24 4.88
CA SER A 399 -24.54 11.01 3.68
C SER A 399 -24.23 12.50 3.77
N THR A 400 -24.46 13.14 4.92
CA THR A 400 -24.17 14.57 5.12
C THR A 400 -22.67 14.84 5.16
N GLU A 401 -21.88 14.02 5.84
CA GLU A 401 -20.41 14.11 5.88
C GLU A 401 -19.82 13.94 4.47
N ILE A 402 -20.27 12.94 3.72
CA ILE A 402 -19.82 12.70 2.34
C ILE A 402 -20.20 13.87 1.42
N ALA A 403 -21.41 14.43 1.54
CA ALA A 403 -21.80 15.60 0.75
C ALA A 403 -20.91 16.83 1.06
N ASN A 404 -20.57 17.05 2.33
CA ASN A 404 -19.69 18.13 2.74
C ASN A 404 -18.24 17.92 2.28
N LEU A 405 -17.72 16.68 2.36
CA LEU A 405 -16.41 16.32 1.80
C LEU A 405 -16.37 16.55 0.29
N THR A 406 -17.38 16.05 -0.46
CA THR A 406 -17.50 16.24 -1.92
C THR A 406 -17.47 17.72 -2.28
N LYS A 407 -18.20 18.54 -1.54
CA LYS A 407 -18.21 19.99 -1.74
C LYS A 407 -16.85 20.64 -1.44
N ALA A 408 -16.16 20.19 -0.40
CA ALA A 408 -14.83 20.70 -0.05
C ALA A 408 -13.81 20.37 -1.16
N MET A 409 -13.82 19.14 -1.68
CA MET A 409 -12.97 18.72 -2.81
C MET A 409 -13.25 19.53 -4.09
N SER A 410 -14.55 19.77 -4.41
CA SER A 410 -14.93 20.55 -5.58
C SER A 410 -14.44 22.01 -5.48
N ASN A 411 -14.58 22.63 -4.31
CA ASN A 411 -14.13 24.02 -4.10
C ASN A 411 -12.60 24.15 -4.23
N ASN A 412 -11.83 23.15 -3.81
CA ASN A 412 -10.37 23.16 -3.96
C ASN A 412 -9.96 23.10 -5.44
N LEU A 413 -10.59 22.24 -6.23
CA LEU A 413 -10.37 22.14 -7.68
C LEU A 413 -10.68 23.46 -8.41
N ASP A 414 -11.75 24.14 -8.05
CA ASP A 414 -12.12 25.42 -8.66
C ASP A 414 -11.08 26.50 -8.33
N ALA A 415 -10.50 26.48 -7.12
CA ALA A 415 -9.44 27.40 -6.72
C ALA A 415 -8.13 27.12 -7.48
N GLU A 416 -7.73 25.86 -7.64
CA GLU A 416 -6.55 25.46 -8.41
C GLU A 416 -6.68 25.85 -9.88
N ASN A 417 -7.83 25.62 -10.50
CA ASN A 417 -8.08 25.98 -11.90
C ASN A 417 -8.04 27.49 -12.15
N GLN A 418 -8.42 28.32 -11.15
CA GLN A 418 -8.34 29.77 -11.25
C GLN A 418 -6.91 30.31 -11.12
N THR A 419 -6.02 29.62 -10.38
CA THR A 419 -4.62 30.02 -10.23
C THR A 419 -3.75 29.63 -11.41
N THR A 420 -4.18 28.68 -12.24
CA THR A 420 -3.44 28.19 -13.42
C THR A 420 -3.73 28.96 -14.71
N VAL A 421 -4.67 29.91 -14.71
CA VAL A 421 -4.93 30.76 -15.88
C VAL A 421 -3.81 31.82 -15.98
N PRO A 422 -2.99 31.86 -17.04
CA PRO A 422 -1.98 32.89 -17.22
C PRO A 422 -2.66 34.25 -17.33
N ILE A 423 -2.22 35.22 -16.54
CA ILE A 423 -2.57 36.63 -16.74
C ILE A 423 -2.01 37.02 -18.11
N GLN A 424 -2.90 37.26 -19.06
CA GLN A 424 -2.58 37.75 -20.39
C GLN A 424 -2.07 39.18 -20.37
#